data_6fa32662c30b27ef34b4ad90f39d9a40
#
_entry.id   6fa32662c30b27ef34b4ad90f39d9a40
#
_cell.length_a   1.000
_cell.length_b   1.000
_cell.length_c   1.000
_cell.angle_alpha   90.00
_cell.angle_beta   90.00
_cell.angle_gamma   90.00
#
_symmetry.space_group_name_H-M   'P 1'
#
loop_
_entity.id
_entity.type
_entity.pdbx_description
1 polymer ?
#
loop_
_entity_poly.entity_id
_entity_poly.type
_entity_poly.pdbx_seq_one_letter_code
_entity_poly.pdbx_strand_id
1 'polypeptide(L)'
;MKTRQSIHFSETMRQFRYDPIHALRKVKNVCKNRSLGKIRKHAKKTRKRAKKGKIYARLIEYRLQSKQVIHLIHIGKTGGLAVKEALSPYRFFEDRAISLREHDFGFQHVPRGEKVIFFLKDPIERYKSAFFSRKRQDWPKFNNFWSIGEREAFNNFKTPDDLASALSDTNLERQHLATRAMHNIAHINTHFSDWFYSMDYFLARSSDIYFIGFQETLDEDFETLKQKLELPELCTLPRDGTKANVDPFKESRQLSDTAKQNLRNWYASDYAFLECAKRVKSLLQI
;
A
#
# COMPACT_ATOMS: atom_id res chain seq x y z
N MET A 1 -1.06 25.77 21.21
CA MET A 1 -1.62 26.21 19.89
C MET A 1 -3.08 25.79 19.83
N LYS A 2 -4.01 26.75 19.88
CA LYS A 2 -5.45 26.45 19.71
C LYS A 2 -5.69 26.03 18.25
N THR A 3 -6.32 24.87 18.05
CA THR A 3 -6.61 24.35 16.71
C THR A 3 -7.57 25.27 15.96
N ARG A 4 -7.47 25.38 14.63
CA ARG A 4 -8.38 26.19 13.79
C ARG A 4 -9.87 25.97 14.10
N GLN A 5 -10.23 24.79 14.62
CA GLN A 5 -11.60 24.48 15.04
C GLN A 5 -12.02 25.19 16.32
N SER A 6 -11.10 25.36 17.28
CA SER A 6 -11.41 26.05 18.56
C SER A 6 -11.50 27.57 18.35
N ILE A 7 -10.74 28.12 17.42
CA ILE A 7 -10.82 29.55 17.05
C ILE A 7 -12.15 29.85 16.36
N HIS A 8 -12.57 28.99 15.43
CA HIS A 8 -13.84 29.18 14.70
C HIS A 8 -15.08 29.02 15.61
N PHE A 9 -15.00 28.13 16.63
CA PHE A 9 -16.07 27.99 17.62
C PHE A 9 -16.17 29.21 18.54
N SER A 10 -15.03 29.79 18.95
CA SER A 10 -14.99 30.98 19.81
C SER A 10 -15.49 32.25 19.08
N GLU A 11 -15.20 32.39 17.78
CA GLU A 11 -15.73 33.48 16.94
C GLU A 11 -17.24 33.35 16.73
N THR A 12 -17.74 32.12 16.50
CA THR A 12 -19.18 31.88 16.36
C THR A 12 -19.92 32.22 17.65
N MET A 13 -19.35 31.89 18.83
CA MET A 13 -19.93 32.24 20.13
C MET A 13 -19.90 33.73 20.42
N ARG A 14 -18.89 34.49 19.93
CA ARG A 14 -18.91 35.96 20.00
C ARG A 14 -20.01 36.54 19.10
N GLN A 15 -20.26 36.01 17.90
CA GLN A 15 -21.33 36.45 17.01
C GLN A 15 -22.75 36.22 17.57
N PHE A 16 -22.94 35.20 18.44
CA PHE A 16 -24.21 34.97 19.12
C PHE A 16 -24.64 36.16 19.99
N ARG A 17 -23.68 36.98 20.45
CA ARG A 17 -23.94 38.16 21.32
C ARG A 17 -24.43 39.39 20.50
N TYR A 18 -24.11 39.45 19.22
CA TYR A 18 -24.41 40.61 18.35
C TYR A 18 -25.44 40.33 17.27
N ASP A 19 -25.56 39.09 16.81
CA ASP A 19 -26.56 38.65 15.84
C ASP A 19 -26.91 37.18 16.02
N PRO A 20 -27.84 36.88 16.93
CA PRO A 20 -28.22 35.50 17.26
C PRO A 20 -28.86 34.77 16.06
N ILE A 21 -29.56 35.50 15.15
CA ILE A 21 -30.22 34.88 13.98
C ILE A 21 -29.19 34.45 12.95
N HIS A 22 -28.20 35.29 12.69
CA HIS A 22 -27.10 34.96 11.75
C HIS A 22 -26.23 33.83 12.29
N ALA A 23 -25.94 33.84 13.60
CA ALA A 23 -25.16 32.80 14.28
C ALA A 23 -25.90 31.45 14.22
N LEU A 24 -27.22 31.41 14.48
CA LEU A 24 -28.05 30.21 14.36
C LEU A 24 -28.11 29.68 12.93
N ARG A 25 -28.20 30.54 11.89
CA ARG A 25 -28.13 30.14 10.50
C ARG A 25 -26.77 29.51 10.16
N LYS A 26 -25.69 30.09 10.65
CA LYS A 26 -24.32 29.57 10.43
C LYS A 26 -24.11 28.19 11.11
N VAL A 27 -24.60 28.03 12.34
CA VAL A 27 -24.57 26.74 13.06
C VAL A 27 -25.42 25.68 12.34
N LYS A 28 -26.68 26.03 11.92
CA LYS A 28 -27.53 25.14 11.14
C LYS A 28 -26.87 24.68 9.82
N ASN A 29 -26.21 25.60 9.11
CA ASN A 29 -25.51 25.28 7.86
C ASN A 29 -24.29 24.35 8.11
N VAL A 30 -23.52 24.60 9.16
CA VAL A 30 -22.39 23.74 9.56
C VAL A 30 -22.88 22.33 9.95
N CYS A 31 -23.96 22.23 10.73
CA CYS A 31 -24.55 20.95 11.09
C CYS A 31 -25.13 20.21 9.88
N LYS A 32 -25.86 20.93 8.99
CA LYS A 32 -26.39 20.36 7.73
C LYS A 32 -25.28 19.86 6.82
N ASN A 33 -24.19 20.60 6.65
CA ASN A 33 -23.05 20.19 5.84
C ASN A 33 -22.30 18.99 6.44
N ARG A 34 -22.19 18.91 7.78
CA ARG A 34 -21.62 17.74 8.48
C ARG A 34 -22.47 16.48 8.31
N SER A 35 -23.81 16.60 8.42
CA SER A 35 -24.74 15.47 8.24
C SER A 35 -24.75 15.00 6.78
N LEU A 36 -24.79 15.91 5.80
CA LEU A 36 -24.68 15.58 4.37
C LEU A 36 -23.32 14.93 4.04
N GLY A 37 -22.22 15.39 4.65
CA GLY A 37 -20.91 14.77 4.52
C GLY A 37 -20.87 13.33 5.05
N LYS A 38 -21.52 13.06 6.19
CA LYS A 38 -21.66 11.70 6.75
C LYS A 38 -22.51 10.81 5.84
N ILE A 39 -23.65 11.32 5.35
CA ILE A 39 -24.53 10.60 4.43
C ILE A 39 -23.81 10.26 3.12
N ARG A 40 -23.09 11.24 2.52
CA ARG A 40 -22.31 11.00 1.30
C ARG A 40 -21.19 9.96 1.52
N LYS A 41 -20.49 10.01 2.67
CA LYS A 41 -19.49 8.99 3.03
C LYS A 41 -20.12 7.62 3.18
N HIS A 42 -21.27 7.53 3.84
CA HIS A 42 -22.01 6.28 4.01
C HIS A 42 -22.49 5.70 2.68
N ALA A 43 -23.12 6.51 1.83
CA ALA A 43 -23.54 6.13 0.49
C ALA A 43 -22.34 5.64 -0.37
N LYS A 44 -21.19 6.35 -0.31
CA LYS A 44 -19.97 5.93 -1.02
C LYS A 44 -19.45 4.59 -0.50
N LYS A 45 -19.49 4.35 0.81
CA LYS A 45 -19.07 3.08 1.45
C LYS A 45 -19.99 1.93 1.05
N THR A 46 -21.31 2.16 1.05
CA THR A 46 -22.31 1.17 0.63
C THR A 46 -22.15 0.81 -0.85
N ARG A 47 -21.99 1.81 -1.72
CA ARG A 47 -21.74 1.58 -3.16
C ARG A 47 -20.43 0.80 -3.39
N LYS A 48 -19.36 1.10 -2.64
CA LYS A 48 -18.10 0.35 -2.70
C LYS A 48 -18.28 -1.11 -2.25
N ARG A 49 -19.07 -1.36 -1.20
CA ARG A 49 -19.41 -2.72 -0.72
C ARG A 49 -20.22 -3.49 -1.76
N ALA A 50 -21.25 -2.88 -2.34
CA ALA A 50 -22.06 -3.50 -3.39
C ALA A 50 -21.22 -3.84 -4.63
N LYS A 51 -20.30 -2.93 -5.06
CA LYS A 51 -19.37 -3.21 -6.16
C LYS A 51 -18.43 -4.39 -5.83
N LYS A 52 -17.90 -4.46 -4.61
CA LYS A 52 -17.09 -5.62 -4.16
C LYS A 52 -17.91 -6.90 -4.18
N GLY A 53 -19.15 -6.88 -3.68
CA GLY A 53 -20.05 -8.04 -3.69
C GLY A 53 -20.30 -8.58 -5.12
N LYS A 54 -20.57 -7.72 -6.09
CA LYS A 54 -20.74 -8.12 -7.51
C LYS A 54 -19.46 -8.77 -8.07
N ILE A 55 -18.30 -8.24 -7.73
CA ILE A 55 -17.01 -8.82 -8.15
C ILE A 55 -16.83 -10.22 -7.55
N TYR A 56 -17.12 -10.41 -6.27
CA TYR A 56 -17.02 -11.72 -5.62
C TYR A 56 -18.00 -12.73 -6.22
N ALA A 57 -19.25 -12.34 -6.46
CA ALA A 57 -20.24 -13.21 -7.10
C ALA A 57 -19.73 -13.69 -8.48
N ARG A 58 -19.17 -12.78 -9.29
CA ARG A 58 -18.63 -13.12 -10.60
C ARG A 58 -17.40 -14.03 -10.52
N LEU A 59 -16.53 -13.85 -9.51
CA LEU A 59 -15.40 -14.76 -9.28
C LEU A 59 -15.87 -16.19 -8.89
N ILE A 60 -16.96 -16.30 -8.12
CA ILE A 60 -17.59 -17.60 -7.80
C ILE A 60 -18.13 -18.23 -9.08
N GLU A 61 -18.82 -17.48 -9.93
CA GLU A 61 -19.29 -17.95 -11.24
C GLU A 61 -18.15 -18.51 -12.10
N TYR A 62 -17.00 -17.81 -12.19
CA TYR A 62 -15.83 -18.29 -12.92
C TYR A 62 -15.32 -19.64 -12.37
N ARG A 63 -15.29 -19.80 -11.04
CA ARG A 63 -14.89 -21.05 -10.40
C ARG A 63 -15.85 -22.19 -10.70
N LEU A 64 -17.16 -21.93 -10.66
CA LEU A 64 -18.20 -22.90 -11.00
C LEU A 64 -18.11 -23.34 -12.46
N GLN A 65 -17.67 -22.47 -13.36
CA GLN A 65 -17.44 -22.78 -14.77
C GLN A 65 -16.03 -23.35 -15.03
N SER A 66 -15.27 -23.68 -13.99
CA SER A 66 -13.87 -24.18 -14.09
C SER A 66 -12.93 -23.25 -14.87
N LYS A 67 -13.23 -21.96 -14.91
CA LYS A 67 -12.39 -20.94 -15.54
C LYS A 67 -11.26 -20.52 -14.62
N GLN A 68 -10.15 -20.09 -15.20
CA GLN A 68 -8.96 -19.69 -14.46
C GLN A 68 -9.22 -18.42 -13.63
N VAL A 69 -8.82 -18.45 -12.35
CA VAL A 69 -8.77 -17.24 -11.51
C VAL A 69 -7.30 -16.91 -11.20
N ILE A 70 -6.91 -15.68 -11.51
CA ILE A 70 -5.55 -15.16 -11.26
C ILE A 70 -5.65 -14.06 -10.22
N HIS A 71 -4.85 -14.15 -9.16
CA HIS A 71 -4.87 -13.17 -8.07
C HIS A 71 -3.67 -12.25 -8.17
N LEU A 72 -3.89 -10.94 -8.32
CA LEU A 72 -2.85 -9.95 -8.08
C LEU A 72 -2.74 -9.72 -6.57
N ILE A 73 -1.69 -10.26 -5.94
CA ILE A 73 -1.34 -10.02 -4.55
C ILE A 73 -0.71 -8.63 -4.45
N HIS A 74 -1.27 -7.78 -3.58
CA HIS A 74 -0.82 -6.42 -3.42
C HIS A 74 0.17 -6.27 -2.27
N ILE A 75 1.45 -6.41 -2.56
CA ILE A 75 2.52 -6.15 -1.61
C ILE A 75 2.71 -4.63 -1.48
N GLY A 76 2.85 -4.14 -0.24
CA GLY A 76 3.02 -2.71 0.02
C GLY A 76 4.32 -2.16 -0.55
N LYS A 77 4.24 -1.04 -1.26
CA LYS A 77 5.39 -0.25 -1.77
C LYS A 77 6.21 -0.91 -2.89
N THR A 78 5.63 -1.83 -3.64
CA THR A 78 6.25 -2.53 -4.79
C THR A 78 5.67 -2.13 -6.15
N GLY A 79 5.02 -0.96 -6.27
CA GLY A 79 4.38 -0.55 -7.53
C GLY A 79 2.98 -1.15 -7.76
N GLY A 80 2.53 -2.07 -6.90
CA GLY A 80 1.27 -2.80 -7.06
C GLY A 80 0.02 -1.93 -7.21
N LEU A 81 0.05 -0.68 -6.74
CA LEU A 81 -1.08 0.24 -6.92
C LEU A 81 -1.22 0.70 -8.38
N ALA A 82 -0.10 0.97 -9.06
CA ALA A 82 -0.09 1.32 -10.48
C ALA A 82 -0.58 0.14 -11.33
N VAL A 83 -0.09 -1.06 -11.03
CA VAL A 83 -0.53 -2.30 -11.69
C VAL A 83 -2.02 -2.57 -11.47
N LYS A 84 -2.54 -2.39 -10.24
CA LYS A 84 -3.99 -2.51 -9.94
C LYS A 84 -4.83 -1.51 -10.72
N GLU A 85 -4.36 -0.28 -10.85
CA GLU A 85 -5.05 0.77 -11.60
C GLU A 85 -5.12 0.39 -13.08
N ALA A 86 -4.00 -0.04 -13.68
CA ALA A 86 -3.93 -0.47 -15.07
C ALA A 86 -4.82 -1.68 -15.35
N LEU A 87 -4.80 -2.71 -14.49
CA LEU A 87 -5.59 -3.93 -14.67
C LEU A 87 -7.07 -3.79 -14.28
N SER A 88 -7.46 -2.70 -13.61
CA SER A 88 -8.82 -2.54 -13.08
C SER A 88 -9.93 -2.60 -14.14
N PRO A 89 -9.77 -2.08 -15.37
CA PRO A 89 -10.75 -2.24 -16.44
C PRO A 89 -10.80 -3.66 -17.01
N TYR A 90 -9.70 -4.40 -16.96
CA TYR A 90 -9.48 -5.68 -17.64
C TYR A 90 -9.49 -6.85 -16.65
N ARG A 91 -10.60 -7.03 -15.93
CA ARG A 91 -10.67 -8.03 -14.86
C ARG A 91 -11.33 -9.32 -15.23
N PHE A 92 -12.10 -9.32 -16.31
CA PHE A 92 -12.97 -10.44 -16.69
C PHE A 92 -12.86 -10.70 -18.18
N PHE A 93 -12.40 -11.87 -18.52
CA PHE A 93 -12.24 -12.40 -19.88
C PHE A 93 -13.21 -13.57 -20.08
N GLU A 94 -13.23 -14.17 -21.22
CA GLU A 94 -14.07 -15.33 -21.51
C GLU A 94 -13.59 -16.56 -20.72
N ASP A 95 -12.29 -16.79 -20.64
CA ASP A 95 -11.64 -17.97 -20.07
C ASP A 95 -11.06 -17.75 -18.67
N ARG A 96 -10.88 -16.50 -18.23
CA ARG A 96 -10.18 -16.17 -16.97
C ARG A 96 -10.68 -14.90 -16.31
N ALA A 97 -10.42 -14.79 -15.00
CA ALA A 97 -10.69 -13.57 -14.23
C ALA A 97 -9.46 -13.15 -13.42
N ILE A 98 -9.21 -11.82 -13.34
CA ILE A 98 -8.16 -11.23 -12.51
C ILE A 98 -8.76 -10.66 -11.25
N SER A 99 -8.39 -11.21 -10.12
CA SER A 99 -8.80 -10.78 -8.78
C SER A 99 -7.77 -9.85 -8.18
N LEU A 100 -8.07 -8.54 -8.14
CA LEU A 100 -7.18 -7.52 -7.55
C LEU A 100 -7.35 -7.52 -6.03
N ARG A 101 -6.33 -7.97 -5.30
CA ARG A 101 -6.38 -8.13 -3.85
C ARG A 101 -5.88 -6.88 -3.11
N GLU A 102 -6.26 -6.77 -1.85
CA GLU A 102 -5.77 -5.72 -0.95
C GLU A 102 -4.56 -6.22 -0.16
N HIS A 103 -3.94 -5.36 0.67
CA HIS A 103 -2.70 -5.66 1.39
C HIS A 103 -2.80 -6.80 2.41
N ASP A 104 -4.00 -7.08 2.91
CA ASP A 104 -4.29 -8.13 3.89
C ASP A 104 -4.45 -9.52 3.29
N PHE A 105 -4.27 -9.64 1.97
CA PHE A 105 -4.45 -10.90 1.25
C PHE A 105 -3.09 -11.44 0.80
N GLY A 106 -2.68 -12.55 1.38
CA GLY A 106 -1.45 -13.27 1.03
C GLY A 106 -1.70 -14.55 0.21
N PHE A 107 -0.63 -15.19 -0.21
CA PHE A 107 -0.64 -16.41 -1.01
C PHE A 107 -1.33 -17.58 -0.30
N GLN A 108 -1.27 -17.63 1.03
CA GLN A 108 -1.97 -18.61 1.86
C GLN A 108 -3.50 -18.54 1.73
N HIS A 109 -4.05 -17.42 1.28
CA HIS A 109 -5.49 -17.25 1.06
C HIS A 109 -5.93 -17.59 -0.37
N VAL A 110 -4.98 -17.93 -1.26
CA VAL A 110 -5.27 -18.34 -2.64
C VAL A 110 -5.56 -19.84 -2.66
N PRO A 111 -6.70 -20.30 -3.20
CA PRO A 111 -6.96 -21.71 -3.40
C PRO A 111 -5.85 -22.38 -4.21
N ARG A 112 -5.53 -23.64 -3.92
CA ARG A 112 -4.55 -24.40 -4.69
C ARG A 112 -5.03 -24.55 -6.13
N GLY A 113 -4.11 -24.39 -7.09
CA GLY A 113 -4.41 -24.44 -8.52
C GLY A 113 -4.86 -23.09 -9.12
N GLU A 114 -5.30 -22.11 -8.30
CA GLU A 114 -5.49 -20.76 -8.78
C GLU A 114 -4.15 -20.02 -8.85
N LYS A 115 -4.01 -19.11 -9.83
CA LYS A 115 -2.74 -18.50 -10.17
C LYS A 115 -2.53 -17.18 -9.42
N VAL A 116 -1.25 -16.80 -9.24
CA VAL A 116 -0.88 -15.54 -8.59
C VAL A 116 0.05 -14.70 -9.46
N ILE A 117 -0.18 -13.39 -9.41
CA ILE A 117 0.71 -12.34 -9.92
C ILE A 117 1.12 -11.49 -8.72
N PHE A 118 2.39 -11.14 -8.62
CA PHE A 118 2.87 -10.19 -7.63
C PHE A 118 4.11 -9.46 -8.13
N PHE A 119 4.37 -8.31 -7.49
CA PHE A 119 5.54 -7.50 -7.76
C PHE A 119 6.35 -7.33 -6.48
N LEU A 120 7.65 -7.47 -6.58
CA LEU A 120 8.61 -7.30 -5.49
C LEU A 120 9.43 -6.02 -5.70
N LYS A 121 10.21 -5.68 -4.70
CA LYS A 121 11.14 -4.54 -4.70
C LYS A 121 12.29 -4.86 -3.77
N ASP A 122 13.47 -4.29 -4.05
CA ASP A 122 14.58 -4.30 -3.10
C ASP A 122 14.11 -3.87 -1.71
N PRO A 123 14.40 -4.64 -0.64
CA PRO A 123 13.91 -4.35 0.70
C PRO A 123 14.31 -2.97 1.24
N ILE A 124 15.52 -2.48 0.95
CA ILE A 124 15.98 -1.14 1.34
C ILE A 124 15.22 -0.05 0.57
N GLU A 125 15.02 -0.22 -0.74
CA GLU A 125 14.24 0.72 -1.54
C GLU A 125 12.75 0.72 -1.13
N ARG A 126 12.24 -0.44 -0.71
CA ARG A 126 10.90 -0.59 -0.13
C ARG A 126 10.81 0.15 1.21
N TYR A 127 11.79 -0.01 2.09
CA TYR A 127 11.92 0.72 3.36
C TYR A 127 11.88 2.24 3.14
N LYS A 128 12.74 2.78 2.26
CA LYS A 128 12.75 4.23 1.94
C LYS A 128 11.40 4.71 1.43
N SER A 129 10.79 3.94 0.52
CA SER A 129 9.47 4.26 -0.01
C SER A 129 8.38 4.27 1.06
N ALA A 130 8.44 3.34 2.02
CA ALA A 130 7.51 3.25 3.14
C ALA A 130 7.68 4.43 4.10
N PHE A 131 8.93 4.74 4.49
CA PHE A 131 9.27 5.85 5.38
C PHE A 131 8.68 7.17 4.87
N PHE A 132 9.01 7.57 3.65
CA PHE A 132 8.52 8.83 3.08
C PHE A 132 6.99 8.83 2.87
N SER A 133 6.41 7.72 2.44
CA SER A 133 4.96 7.61 2.32
C SER A 133 4.26 7.84 3.65
N ARG A 134 4.72 7.18 4.71
CA ARG A 134 4.12 7.32 6.05
C ARG A 134 4.44 8.67 6.68
N LYS A 135 5.66 9.21 6.50
CA LYS A 135 6.03 10.56 6.97
C LYS A 135 5.05 11.62 6.46
N ARG A 136 4.63 11.54 5.19
CA ARG A 136 3.62 12.42 4.60
C ARG A 136 2.17 11.94 4.74
N GLN A 137 1.90 10.93 5.58
CA GLN A 137 0.55 10.37 5.80
C GLN A 137 -0.12 9.87 4.51
N ASP A 138 0.69 9.34 3.57
CA ASP A 138 0.30 8.86 2.24
C ASP A 138 -0.30 9.93 1.30
N TRP A 139 -0.14 11.22 1.65
CA TRP A 139 -0.54 12.31 0.75
C TRP A 139 0.33 12.28 -0.54
N PRO A 140 -0.15 12.67 -1.72
CA PRO A 140 -1.46 13.30 -2.00
C PRO A 140 -2.61 12.32 -2.25
N LYS A 141 -2.35 11.04 -2.53
CA LYS A 141 -3.42 10.09 -2.92
C LYS A 141 -4.35 9.73 -1.78
N PHE A 142 -3.80 9.61 -0.59
CA PHE A 142 -4.52 9.29 0.64
C PHE A 142 -4.25 10.37 1.70
N ASN A 143 -4.93 10.26 2.83
CA ASN A 143 -4.69 11.06 4.02
C ASN A 143 -4.92 10.14 5.23
N ASN A 144 -3.91 9.31 5.52
CA ASN A 144 -3.93 8.33 6.57
C ASN A 144 -3.15 8.87 7.78
N PHE A 145 -3.87 9.34 8.80
CA PHE A 145 -3.25 9.88 10.02
C PHE A 145 -2.30 8.86 10.65
N TRP A 146 -1.25 9.38 11.28
CA TRP A 146 -0.33 8.57 12.04
C TRP A 146 -1.00 7.87 13.21
N SER A 147 -0.65 6.62 13.45
CA SER A 147 -0.86 5.95 14.72
C SER A 147 -0.04 6.64 15.84
N ILE A 148 -0.30 6.29 17.09
CA ILE A 148 0.50 6.80 18.22
C ILE A 148 1.97 6.42 18.04
N GLY A 149 2.26 5.16 17.67
CA GLY A 149 3.62 4.69 17.46
C GLY A 149 4.33 5.34 16.26
N GLU A 150 3.61 5.62 15.16
CA GLU A 150 4.17 6.37 14.03
C GLU A 150 4.49 7.82 14.41
N ARG A 151 3.64 8.45 15.22
CA ARG A 151 3.91 9.80 15.72
C ARG A 151 5.17 9.84 16.58
N GLU A 152 5.34 8.87 17.49
CA GLU A 152 6.55 8.74 18.30
C GLU A 152 7.77 8.55 17.39
N ALA A 153 7.69 7.63 16.41
CA ALA A 153 8.77 7.35 15.47
C ALA A 153 9.18 8.60 14.69
N PHE A 154 8.24 9.33 14.07
CA PHE A 154 8.54 10.53 13.28
C PHE A 154 8.88 11.77 14.12
N ASN A 155 8.60 11.76 15.42
CA ASN A 155 9.14 12.77 16.34
C ASN A 155 10.63 12.57 16.62
N ASN A 156 11.08 11.32 16.73
CA ASN A 156 12.47 10.96 17.03
C ASN A 156 13.35 10.85 15.78
N PHE A 157 12.83 10.36 14.64
CA PHE A 157 13.58 10.10 13.42
C PHE A 157 13.05 10.92 12.25
N LYS A 158 13.87 11.81 11.70
CA LYS A 158 13.45 12.75 10.65
C LYS A 158 13.77 12.24 9.24
N THR A 159 14.76 11.37 9.12
CA THR A 159 15.19 10.78 7.84
C THR A 159 15.22 9.24 7.94
N PRO A 160 15.13 8.54 6.79
CA PRO A 160 15.30 7.09 6.80
C PRO A 160 16.69 6.66 7.23
N ASP A 161 17.72 7.48 6.95
CA ASP A 161 19.09 7.23 7.40
C ASP A 161 19.22 7.31 8.92
N ASP A 162 18.65 8.35 9.52
CA ASP A 162 18.64 8.56 10.97
C ASP A 162 17.98 7.38 11.72
N LEU A 163 16.85 6.90 11.25
CA LEU A 163 16.18 5.72 11.82
C LEU A 163 17.01 4.44 11.66
N ALA A 164 17.52 4.20 10.46
CA ALA A 164 18.23 2.95 10.17
C ALA A 164 19.60 2.90 10.86
N SER A 165 20.33 4.02 10.92
CA SER A 165 21.62 4.11 11.64
C SER A 165 21.45 3.88 13.14
N ALA A 166 20.35 4.38 13.73
CA ALA A 166 20.07 4.23 15.14
C ALA A 166 19.80 2.78 15.60
N LEU A 167 19.60 1.84 14.68
CA LEU A 167 19.43 0.41 15.02
C LEU A 167 20.70 -0.22 15.64
N SER A 168 21.86 0.38 15.44
CA SER A 168 23.13 -0.03 16.07
C SER A 168 23.77 1.11 16.86
N ASP A 169 22.98 2.06 17.34
CA ASP A 169 23.47 3.17 18.15
C ASP A 169 24.05 2.65 19.48
N THR A 170 25.15 3.25 19.93
CA THR A 170 25.76 2.94 21.25
C THR A 170 24.88 3.40 22.40
N ASN A 171 24.04 4.40 22.22
CA ASN A 171 22.99 4.77 23.15
C ASN A 171 21.82 3.77 23.05
N LEU A 172 21.70 2.89 24.04
CA LEU A 172 20.68 1.85 24.10
C LEU A 172 19.25 2.39 24.05
N GLU A 173 18.99 3.55 24.65
CA GLU A 173 17.65 4.17 24.58
C GLU A 173 17.28 4.52 23.13
N ARG A 174 18.22 5.14 22.40
CA ARG A 174 18.02 5.49 21.00
C ARG A 174 17.87 4.24 20.11
N GLN A 175 18.66 3.20 20.38
CA GLN A 175 18.54 1.90 19.70
C GLN A 175 17.16 1.26 19.92
N HIS A 176 16.66 1.27 21.18
CA HIS A 176 15.31 0.78 21.51
C HIS A 176 14.21 1.60 20.82
N LEU A 177 14.36 2.93 20.77
CA LEU A 177 13.44 3.82 20.05
C LEU A 177 13.41 3.47 18.56
N ALA A 178 14.57 3.23 17.94
CA ALA A 178 14.66 2.84 16.53
C ALA A 178 13.99 1.48 16.27
N THR A 179 14.25 0.48 17.11
CA THR A 179 13.61 -0.83 17.01
C THR A 179 12.08 -0.72 17.11
N ARG A 180 11.57 0.06 18.07
CA ARG A 180 10.12 0.32 18.18
C ARG A 180 9.57 1.04 16.95
N ALA A 181 10.30 2.00 16.39
CA ALA A 181 9.91 2.70 15.19
C ALA A 181 9.79 1.77 13.98
N MET A 182 10.75 0.85 13.80
CA MET A 182 10.69 -0.17 12.74
C MET A 182 9.45 -1.06 12.86
N HIS A 183 9.02 -1.40 14.08
CA HIS A 183 7.81 -2.20 14.31
C HIS A 183 6.50 -1.39 14.20
N ASN A 184 6.54 -0.06 14.37
CA ASN A 184 5.34 0.77 14.43
C ASN A 184 5.00 1.48 13.13
N ILE A 185 5.99 1.73 12.25
CA ILE A 185 5.74 2.43 10.99
C ILE A 185 5.16 1.45 9.98
N ALA A 186 3.94 1.74 9.51
CA ALA A 186 3.26 0.91 8.54
C ALA A 186 4.09 0.73 7.25
N HIS A 187 4.04 -0.46 6.69
CA HIS A 187 4.85 -0.94 5.56
C HIS A 187 6.35 -1.13 5.85
N ILE A 188 6.92 -0.49 6.88
CA ILE A 188 8.27 -0.81 7.37
C ILE A 188 8.23 -2.11 8.19
N ASN A 189 7.21 -2.24 9.01
CA ASN A 189 6.98 -3.38 9.90
C ASN A 189 6.50 -4.66 9.21
N THR A 190 6.48 -4.70 7.89
CA THR A 190 5.99 -5.86 7.12
C THR A 190 7.12 -6.50 6.34
N HIS A 191 7.15 -7.82 6.33
CA HIS A 191 8.10 -8.67 5.63
C HIS A 191 7.42 -9.44 4.48
N PHE A 192 8.17 -9.98 3.54
CA PHE A 192 7.56 -10.78 2.45
C PHE A 192 6.83 -12.01 2.98
N SER A 193 7.28 -12.58 4.12
CA SER A 193 6.57 -13.68 4.80
C SER A 193 5.12 -13.35 5.17
N ASP A 194 4.76 -12.08 5.36
CA ASP A 194 3.37 -11.69 5.65
C ASP A 194 2.43 -12.00 4.46
N TRP A 195 2.96 -12.01 3.24
CA TRP A 195 2.20 -12.34 2.03
C TRP A 195 2.43 -13.76 1.54
N PHE A 196 3.56 -14.38 1.84
CA PHE A 196 3.93 -15.69 1.30
C PHE A 196 4.01 -16.78 2.35
N TYR A 197 3.73 -16.47 3.61
CA TYR A 197 3.76 -17.36 4.78
C TYR A 197 5.19 -17.85 5.11
N SER A 198 5.83 -18.63 4.22
CA SER A 198 7.23 -19.07 4.34
C SER A 198 7.84 -19.31 2.96
N MET A 199 9.17 -19.44 2.92
CA MET A 199 9.92 -19.82 1.72
C MET A 199 9.47 -21.20 1.21
N ASP A 200 9.36 -22.19 2.10
CA ASP A 200 8.95 -23.54 1.75
C ASP A 200 7.53 -23.58 1.17
N TYR A 201 6.61 -22.81 1.77
CA TYR A 201 5.26 -22.69 1.25
C TYR A 201 5.23 -22.07 -0.15
N PHE A 202 6.03 -21.02 -0.36
CA PHE A 202 6.18 -20.38 -1.65
C PHE A 202 6.72 -21.34 -2.71
N LEU A 203 7.79 -22.09 -2.41
CA LEU A 203 8.40 -23.07 -3.30
C LEU A 203 7.46 -24.24 -3.60
N ALA A 204 6.76 -24.76 -2.59
CA ALA A 204 5.80 -25.84 -2.75
C ALA A 204 4.60 -25.48 -3.64
N ARG A 205 4.39 -24.17 -3.87
CA ARG A 205 3.32 -23.64 -4.71
C ARG A 205 3.85 -22.87 -5.94
N SER A 206 5.09 -23.09 -6.33
CA SER A 206 5.69 -22.42 -7.49
C SER A 206 4.89 -22.64 -8.78
N SER A 207 4.25 -23.78 -8.94
CA SER A 207 3.34 -24.05 -10.07
C SER A 207 2.11 -23.16 -10.11
N ASP A 208 1.71 -22.54 -8.99
CA ASP A 208 0.59 -21.61 -8.93
C ASP A 208 1.02 -20.17 -9.30
N ILE A 209 2.31 -19.93 -9.48
CA ILE A 209 2.81 -18.61 -9.88
C ILE A 209 2.54 -18.41 -11.38
N TYR A 210 1.83 -17.32 -11.70
CA TYR A 210 1.58 -16.90 -13.07
C TYR A 210 2.63 -15.90 -13.54
N PHE A 211 2.99 -14.94 -12.66
CA PHE A 211 3.97 -13.91 -12.99
C PHE A 211 4.61 -13.29 -11.74
N ILE A 212 5.92 -13.03 -11.83
CA ILE A 212 6.71 -12.28 -10.85
C ILE A 212 7.28 -11.06 -11.56
N GLY A 213 6.93 -9.86 -11.09
CA GLY A 213 7.54 -8.62 -11.54
C GLY A 213 8.38 -7.96 -10.46
N PHE A 214 9.25 -7.04 -10.87
CA PHE A 214 10.05 -6.23 -9.96
C PHE A 214 9.76 -4.75 -10.20
N GLN A 215 9.81 -3.96 -9.12
CA GLN A 215 9.51 -2.53 -9.22
C GLN A 215 10.63 -1.78 -9.96
N GLU A 216 11.84 -2.30 -9.91
CA GLU A 216 13.02 -1.77 -10.60
C GLU A 216 12.88 -1.84 -12.14
N THR A 217 12.17 -2.84 -12.64
CA THR A 217 11.87 -3.10 -14.07
C THR A 217 10.35 -3.05 -14.32
N LEU A 218 9.63 -2.19 -13.59
CA LEU A 218 8.16 -2.23 -13.55
C LEU A 218 7.51 -2.05 -14.93
N ASP A 219 8.03 -1.16 -15.76
CA ASP A 219 7.48 -0.89 -17.09
C ASP A 219 7.68 -2.10 -18.01
N GLU A 220 8.88 -2.69 -18.02
CA GLU A 220 9.24 -3.87 -18.83
C GLU A 220 8.48 -5.11 -18.35
N ASP A 221 8.45 -5.34 -17.03
CA ASP A 221 7.72 -6.45 -16.43
C ASP A 221 6.20 -6.32 -16.67
N PHE A 222 5.68 -5.09 -16.67
CA PHE A 222 4.26 -4.87 -16.96
C PHE A 222 3.92 -5.13 -18.43
N GLU A 223 4.79 -4.74 -19.37
CA GLU A 223 4.60 -5.06 -20.79
C GLU A 223 4.66 -6.57 -21.03
N THR A 224 5.58 -7.29 -20.38
CA THR A 224 5.64 -8.75 -20.43
C THR A 224 4.37 -9.38 -19.86
N LEU A 225 3.89 -8.89 -18.71
CA LEU A 225 2.64 -9.34 -18.10
C LEU A 225 1.44 -9.06 -19.01
N LYS A 226 1.41 -7.88 -19.67
CA LYS A 226 0.36 -7.48 -20.59
C LYS A 226 0.28 -8.44 -21.77
N GLN A 227 1.41 -8.77 -22.39
CA GLN A 227 1.49 -9.76 -23.47
C GLN A 227 1.01 -11.13 -23.01
N LYS A 228 1.48 -11.62 -21.83
CA LYS A 228 1.11 -12.92 -21.28
C LYS A 228 -0.39 -13.01 -20.94
N LEU A 229 -1.01 -11.90 -20.57
CA LEU A 229 -2.46 -11.79 -20.31
C LEU A 229 -3.26 -11.43 -21.57
N GLU A 230 -2.64 -11.26 -22.72
CA GLU A 230 -3.26 -10.84 -23.99
C GLU A 230 -4.12 -9.58 -23.81
N LEU A 231 -3.59 -8.60 -23.07
CA LEU A 231 -4.27 -7.34 -22.81
C LEU A 231 -4.09 -6.37 -23.99
N PRO A 232 -5.08 -5.49 -24.25
CA PRO A 232 -4.97 -4.52 -25.33
C PRO A 232 -3.85 -3.51 -25.05
N GLU A 233 -3.30 -2.91 -26.10
CA GLU A 233 -2.23 -1.91 -26.01
C GLU A 233 -2.59 -0.71 -25.14
N LEU A 234 -3.88 -0.35 -25.09
CA LEU A 234 -4.41 0.70 -24.22
C LEU A 234 -4.27 0.41 -22.72
N CYS A 235 -3.98 -0.85 -22.34
CA CYS A 235 -3.68 -1.20 -20.97
C CYS A 235 -2.27 -0.75 -20.62
N THR A 236 -2.14 0.41 -20.00
CA THR A 236 -0.85 1.03 -19.65
C THR A 236 -0.79 1.40 -18.18
N LEU A 237 0.41 1.44 -17.62
CA LEU A 237 0.62 1.97 -16.27
C LEU A 237 0.27 3.46 -16.22
N PRO A 238 -0.34 3.94 -15.12
CA PRO A 238 -0.68 5.35 -14.99
C PRO A 238 0.59 6.20 -14.93
N ARG A 239 0.70 7.20 -15.81
CA ARG A 239 1.79 8.20 -15.80
C ARG A 239 1.54 9.33 -14.80
N ASP A 240 0.31 9.49 -14.32
CA ASP A 240 -0.05 10.44 -13.27
C ASP A 240 0.56 10.01 -11.94
N GLY A 241 1.47 10.83 -11.40
CA GLY A 241 2.18 10.55 -10.15
C GLY A 241 1.25 10.33 -8.96
N THR A 242 0.07 10.98 -8.93
CA THR A 242 -0.94 10.77 -7.89
C THR A 242 -1.59 9.40 -8.01
N LYS A 243 -1.92 8.96 -9.21
CA LYS A 243 -2.48 7.62 -9.45
C LYS A 243 -1.45 6.53 -9.15
N ALA A 244 -0.22 6.72 -9.56
CA ALA A 244 0.89 5.82 -9.29
C ALA A 244 1.40 5.90 -7.83
N ASN A 245 0.93 6.88 -7.04
CA ASN A 245 1.38 7.16 -5.67
C ASN A 245 2.90 7.44 -5.58
N VAL A 246 3.42 8.17 -6.57
CA VAL A 246 4.81 8.62 -6.59
C VAL A 246 5.03 9.68 -5.51
N ASP A 247 6.22 9.72 -4.94
CA ASP A 247 6.60 10.71 -3.95
C ASP A 247 6.77 12.10 -4.63
N PRO A 248 5.98 13.11 -4.26
CA PRO A 248 6.08 14.44 -4.84
C PRO A 248 7.25 15.27 -4.28
N PHE A 249 7.87 14.81 -3.19
CA PHE A 249 8.95 15.54 -2.53
C PHE A 249 10.30 14.94 -2.89
N LYS A 250 11.29 15.84 -3.14
CA LYS A 250 12.68 15.47 -3.44
C LYS A 250 13.53 15.47 -2.16
N GLU A 251 13.08 14.78 -1.12
CA GLU A 251 13.91 14.61 0.07
C GLU A 251 15.10 13.66 -0.22
N SER A 252 16.22 13.86 0.49
CA SER A 252 17.40 12.98 0.36
C SER A 252 17.04 11.54 0.70
N ARG A 253 17.36 10.65 -0.20
CA ARG A 253 17.14 9.19 -0.07
C ARG A 253 18.46 8.44 0.15
N GLN A 254 19.54 9.18 0.39
CA GLN A 254 20.83 8.60 0.66
C GLN A 254 20.82 7.91 2.03
N LEU A 255 21.51 6.81 2.12
CA LEU A 255 21.73 6.06 3.34
C LEU A 255 23.24 5.90 3.54
N SER A 256 23.68 6.07 4.78
CA SER A 256 25.04 5.74 5.22
C SER A 256 25.30 4.23 5.12
N ASP A 257 26.53 3.82 5.15
CA ASP A 257 26.87 2.40 5.11
C ASP A 257 26.41 1.68 6.37
N THR A 258 26.44 2.33 7.54
CA THR A 258 25.84 1.83 8.78
C THR A 258 24.35 1.56 8.61
N ALA A 259 23.58 2.52 8.08
CA ALA A 259 22.16 2.37 7.82
C ALA A 259 21.87 1.21 6.86
N LYS A 260 22.63 1.12 5.75
CA LYS A 260 22.50 0.01 4.80
C LYS A 260 22.79 -1.35 5.42
N GLN A 261 23.83 -1.44 6.24
CA GLN A 261 24.18 -2.70 6.92
C GLN A 261 23.10 -3.11 7.91
N ASN A 262 22.60 -2.17 8.71
CA ASN A 262 21.52 -2.41 9.65
C ASN A 262 20.23 -2.88 8.95
N LEU A 263 19.88 -2.26 7.83
CA LEU A 263 18.70 -2.65 7.04
C LEU A 263 18.89 -4.00 6.35
N ARG A 264 20.10 -4.34 5.88
CA ARG A 264 20.39 -5.68 5.35
C ARG A 264 20.19 -6.76 6.43
N ASN A 265 20.63 -6.48 7.65
CA ASN A 265 20.42 -7.38 8.79
C ASN A 265 18.94 -7.49 9.14
N TRP A 266 18.23 -6.36 9.21
CA TRP A 266 16.81 -6.31 9.55
C TRP A 266 15.94 -7.06 8.54
N TYR A 267 16.23 -6.90 7.25
CA TYR A 267 15.49 -7.51 6.14
C TYR A 267 16.21 -8.73 5.54
N ALA A 268 17.05 -9.42 6.30
CA ALA A 268 17.83 -10.57 5.79
C ALA A 268 16.92 -11.66 5.19
N SER A 269 15.79 -11.96 5.83
CA SER A 269 14.79 -12.91 5.32
C SER A 269 14.12 -12.43 4.03
N ASP A 270 13.88 -11.12 3.90
CA ASP A 270 13.30 -10.55 2.69
C ASP A 270 14.29 -10.61 1.52
N TYR A 271 15.58 -10.40 1.77
CA TYR A 271 16.62 -10.57 0.75
C TYR A 271 16.74 -12.03 0.30
N ALA A 272 16.72 -12.99 1.25
CA ALA A 272 16.69 -14.41 0.91
C ALA A 272 15.47 -14.76 0.06
N PHE A 273 14.30 -14.23 0.40
CA PHE A 273 13.08 -14.41 -0.37
C PHE A 273 13.17 -13.79 -1.78
N LEU A 274 13.72 -12.58 -1.87
CA LEU A 274 13.89 -11.87 -3.15
C LEU A 274 14.77 -12.69 -4.11
N GLU A 275 15.89 -13.21 -3.64
CA GLU A 275 16.78 -14.06 -4.44
C GLU A 275 16.11 -15.38 -4.85
N CYS A 276 15.35 -15.99 -3.94
CA CYS A 276 14.55 -17.16 -4.26
C CYS A 276 13.52 -16.85 -5.37
N ALA A 277 12.79 -15.74 -5.25
CA ALA A 277 11.79 -15.34 -6.24
C ALA A 277 12.41 -15.06 -7.63
N LYS A 278 13.61 -14.47 -7.69
CA LYS A 278 14.36 -14.28 -8.94
C LYS A 278 14.70 -15.61 -9.60
N ARG A 279 15.17 -16.59 -8.81
CA ARG A 279 15.46 -17.96 -9.32
C ARG A 279 14.19 -18.63 -9.85
N VAL A 280 13.08 -18.54 -9.09
CA VAL A 280 11.78 -19.10 -9.53
C VAL A 280 11.32 -18.42 -10.81
N LYS A 281 11.42 -17.08 -10.93
CA LYS A 281 11.10 -16.36 -12.18
C LYS A 281 11.90 -16.91 -13.38
N SER A 282 13.21 -17.06 -13.19
CA SER A 282 14.10 -17.58 -14.25
C SER A 282 13.74 -19.04 -14.64
N LEU A 283 13.47 -19.91 -13.66
CA LEU A 283 13.13 -21.31 -13.90
C LEU A 283 11.77 -21.47 -14.61
N LEU A 284 10.81 -20.63 -14.30
CA LEU A 284 9.48 -20.65 -14.91
C LEU A 284 9.40 -19.88 -16.23
N GLN A 285 10.48 -19.20 -16.62
CA GLN A 285 10.56 -18.35 -17.83
C GLN A 285 9.41 -17.31 -17.88
N ILE A 286 9.16 -16.66 -16.75
CA ILE A 286 8.05 -15.70 -16.56
C ILE A 286 8.53 -14.30 -16.21
#